data_a1a2c84229b30dce5e5220dffce41918
#
_entry.id   a1a2c84229b30dce5e5220dffce41918
#
_cell.length_a   1.000
_cell.length_b   1.000
_cell.length_c   1.000
_cell.angle_alpha   90.00
_cell.angle_beta   90.00
_cell.angle_gamma   90.00
#
_symmetry.space_group_name_H-M   'P 1'
#
loop_
_entity.id
_entity.type
_entity.pdbx_description
1 polymer ?
#
loop_
_entity_poly.entity_id
_entity_poly.type
_entity_poly.pdbx_seq_one_letter_code
_entity_poly.pdbx_strand_id
1 'polypeptide(L)'
;MAKQNVYLESKPRYEILDGLRGVASLLVILFHLGETYCRPGEQQWINHGYLAVDFFFVLSGFVIGYAYDDRWNKMSLGGFFKRRLTRLHPMVIVATIIGACMFFFGAGYFAHSLTIPFWKFALCLIMGFFMIPCGRGLDIRGWNEMNSFNGPNWTLTFEYIGNILYALVLRHLPTFVLCILCAGAAVFTLDFTLGWDMFGILPDGPQYHVKGGWSLDPEQIYLGFTRLLYPFLCGLIISRILPKYRTESNPSGSPIRLKGGFIWTSLILIAILSMPCITGKDGVANGAYQAAMIILAFPLIVLMGAGSTIQSPALAKVCKFLGDISYPIYITHYPLIYMHMGFVAEHPDVPVWIHAASAAGVF
;
A
#
# COMPACT_ATOMS: atom_id res chain seq x y z
N MET A 1 -7.20 37.98 4.28
CA MET A 1 -7.01 37.85 2.83
C MET A 1 -6.99 36.38 2.45
N ALA A 2 -7.98 35.91 1.71
CA ALA A 2 -7.98 34.55 1.20
C ALA A 2 -6.85 34.40 0.17
N LYS A 3 -5.90 33.47 0.42
CA LYS A 3 -4.86 33.14 -0.57
C LYS A 3 -5.57 32.62 -1.82
N GLN A 4 -5.49 33.36 -2.93
CA GLN A 4 -5.95 32.89 -4.23
C GLN A 4 -5.36 31.50 -4.51
N ASN A 5 -6.16 30.62 -5.14
CA ASN A 5 -5.69 29.32 -5.61
C ASN A 5 -4.63 29.51 -6.69
N VAL A 6 -3.37 29.62 -6.29
CA VAL A 6 -2.25 29.70 -7.20
C VAL A 6 -2.06 28.34 -7.86
N TYR A 7 -2.10 28.29 -9.17
CA TYR A 7 -1.72 27.09 -9.93
C TYR A 7 -0.25 26.77 -9.62
N LEU A 8 -0.02 25.63 -9.00
CA LEU A 8 1.33 25.15 -8.75
C LEU A 8 1.76 24.27 -9.92
N GLU A 9 2.81 24.69 -10.62
CA GLU A 9 3.43 23.87 -11.68
C GLU A 9 3.77 22.49 -11.15
N SER A 10 3.57 21.46 -11.98
CA SER A 10 3.94 20.09 -11.64
C SER A 10 5.47 19.96 -11.59
N LYS A 11 6.01 19.32 -10.54
CA LYS A 11 7.43 18.95 -10.52
C LYS A 11 7.70 17.79 -11.49
N PRO A 12 8.93 17.67 -12.01
CA PRO A 12 9.35 16.52 -12.78
C PRO A 12 9.02 15.22 -12.02
N ARG A 13 8.52 14.23 -12.73
CA ARG A 13 8.18 12.92 -12.15
C ARG A 13 9.44 12.06 -11.96
N TYR A 14 9.43 11.21 -10.97
CA TYR A 14 10.38 10.13 -10.85
C TYR A 14 9.84 8.90 -11.58
N GLU A 15 10.08 8.83 -12.90
CA GLU A 15 9.49 7.81 -13.79
C GLU A 15 9.74 6.38 -13.30
N ILE A 16 10.93 6.12 -12.78
CA ILE A 16 11.27 4.79 -12.22
C ILE A 16 10.39 4.45 -11.01
N LEU A 17 10.20 5.40 -10.09
CA LEU A 17 9.36 5.18 -8.92
C LEU A 17 7.89 5.00 -9.29
N ASP A 18 7.42 5.72 -10.31
CA ASP A 18 6.07 5.51 -10.86
C ASP A 18 5.93 4.11 -11.47
N GLY A 19 6.92 3.65 -12.24
CA GLY A 19 6.96 2.29 -12.79
C GLY A 19 7.00 1.21 -11.70
N LEU A 20 7.82 1.39 -10.67
CA LEU A 20 7.94 0.46 -9.54
C LEU A 20 6.64 0.34 -8.74
N ARG A 21 5.88 1.45 -8.61
CA ARG A 21 4.55 1.39 -8.01
C ARG A 21 3.62 0.47 -8.80
N GLY A 22 3.70 0.50 -10.14
CA GLY A 22 2.95 -0.41 -11.01
C GLY A 22 3.37 -1.86 -10.85
N VAL A 23 4.67 -2.14 -10.84
CA VAL A 23 5.20 -3.49 -10.59
C VAL A 23 4.71 -4.02 -9.25
N ALA A 24 4.80 -3.23 -8.17
CA ALA A 24 4.32 -3.61 -6.85
C ALA A 24 2.80 -3.90 -6.85
N SER A 25 2.00 -3.08 -7.54
CA SER A 25 0.54 -3.29 -7.64
C SER A 25 0.20 -4.62 -8.32
N LEU A 26 0.89 -4.96 -9.41
CA LEU A 26 0.71 -6.25 -10.09
C LEU A 26 1.09 -7.43 -9.19
N LEU A 27 2.17 -7.30 -8.41
CA LEU A 27 2.59 -8.36 -7.48
C LEU A 27 1.60 -8.54 -6.32
N VAL A 28 0.93 -7.47 -5.86
CA VAL A 28 -0.17 -7.58 -4.87
C VAL A 28 -1.35 -8.36 -5.44
N ILE A 29 -1.73 -8.10 -6.70
CA ILE A 29 -2.82 -8.84 -7.34
C ILE A 29 -2.45 -10.33 -7.45
N LEU A 30 -1.24 -10.64 -7.92
CA LEU A 30 -0.74 -12.02 -7.99
C LEU A 30 -0.68 -12.70 -6.62
N PHE A 31 -0.30 -11.96 -5.57
CA PHE A 31 -0.32 -12.45 -4.19
C PHE A 31 -1.72 -12.86 -3.76
N HIS A 32 -2.71 -11.99 -3.93
CA HIS A 32 -4.08 -12.28 -3.53
C HIS A 32 -4.76 -13.34 -4.42
N LEU A 33 -4.41 -13.42 -5.71
CA LEU A 33 -4.82 -14.54 -6.56
C LEU A 33 -4.23 -15.87 -6.07
N GLY A 34 -2.96 -15.86 -5.66
CA GLY A 34 -2.30 -17.04 -5.07
C GLY A 34 -3.00 -17.55 -3.79
N GLU A 35 -3.52 -16.64 -2.96
CA GLU A 35 -4.29 -17.01 -1.75
C GLU A 35 -5.55 -17.83 -2.06
N THR A 36 -6.10 -17.72 -3.28
CA THR A 36 -7.26 -18.52 -3.73
C THR A 36 -6.92 -20.02 -3.85
N TYR A 37 -5.68 -20.34 -4.21
CA TYR A 37 -5.26 -21.71 -4.56
C TYR A 37 -4.38 -22.36 -3.49
N CYS A 38 -3.91 -21.61 -2.53
CA CYS A 38 -3.03 -22.10 -1.47
C CYS A 38 -3.78 -22.23 -0.16
N ARG A 39 -3.57 -23.35 0.53
CA ARG A 39 -4.09 -23.51 1.91
C ARG A 39 -3.36 -22.56 2.85
N PRO A 40 -3.99 -22.18 3.97
CA PRO A 40 -3.30 -21.42 5.01
C PRO A 40 -1.99 -22.11 5.40
N GLY A 41 -0.88 -21.39 5.41
CA GLY A 41 0.45 -21.92 5.70
C GLY A 41 1.26 -22.42 4.50
N GLU A 42 0.65 -22.71 3.36
CA GLU A 42 1.38 -23.15 2.16
C GLU A 42 2.13 -22.00 1.48
N GLN A 43 3.23 -22.36 0.81
CA GLN A 43 4.01 -21.44 -0.03
C GLN A 43 3.24 -21.17 -1.33
N GLN A 44 3.35 -19.94 -1.81
CA GLN A 44 2.82 -19.52 -3.12
C GLN A 44 3.91 -18.84 -3.95
N TRP A 45 3.62 -18.42 -5.17
CA TRP A 45 4.61 -17.77 -6.02
C TRP A 45 5.05 -16.39 -5.49
N ILE A 46 4.13 -15.65 -4.90
CA ILE A 46 4.40 -14.35 -4.27
C ILE A 46 4.10 -14.49 -2.77
N ASN A 47 5.08 -14.88 -1.98
CA ASN A 47 4.85 -15.18 -0.56
C ASN A 47 4.73 -13.93 0.32
N HIS A 48 5.42 -12.85 -0.06
CA HIS A 48 5.49 -11.62 0.72
C HIS A 48 4.82 -10.43 0.01
N GLY A 49 3.84 -10.68 -0.87
CA GLY A 49 3.14 -9.63 -1.60
C GLY A 49 2.49 -8.56 -0.70
N TYR A 50 2.08 -8.94 0.52
CA TYR A 50 1.58 -7.99 1.51
C TYR A 50 2.59 -6.91 1.92
N LEU A 51 3.91 -7.17 1.82
CA LEU A 51 4.96 -6.16 2.09
C LEU A 51 5.00 -5.03 1.05
N ALA A 52 4.38 -5.20 -0.11
CA ALA A 52 4.26 -4.12 -1.10
C ALA A 52 3.55 -2.88 -0.52
N VAL A 53 2.69 -3.06 0.47
CA VAL A 53 2.03 -1.96 1.20
C VAL A 53 3.05 -1.08 1.91
N ASP A 54 4.04 -1.68 2.56
CA ASP A 54 5.10 -0.95 3.25
C ASP A 54 5.97 -0.18 2.25
N PHE A 55 6.25 -0.78 1.08
CA PHE A 55 6.90 -0.09 -0.03
C PHE A 55 6.07 1.10 -0.55
N PHE A 56 4.73 0.96 -0.67
CA PHE A 56 3.86 2.07 -1.04
C PHE A 56 3.87 3.20 -0.01
N PHE A 57 3.96 2.91 1.27
CA PHE A 57 4.06 3.95 2.29
C PHE A 57 5.41 4.67 2.25
N VAL A 58 6.53 4.00 1.92
CA VAL A 58 7.82 4.70 1.66
C VAL A 58 7.67 5.64 0.47
N LEU A 59 7.08 5.16 -0.65
CA LEU A 59 6.82 5.98 -1.82
C LEU A 59 5.90 7.16 -1.51
N SER A 60 4.85 6.95 -0.69
CA SER A 60 3.92 8.00 -0.31
C SER A 60 4.61 9.10 0.48
N GLY A 61 5.37 8.76 1.52
CA GLY A 61 6.16 9.72 2.28
C GLY A 61 7.14 10.51 1.40
N PHE A 62 7.84 9.81 0.51
CA PHE A 62 8.77 10.44 -0.43
C PHE A 62 8.05 11.41 -1.39
N VAL A 63 6.97 10.97 -2.03
CA VAL A 63 6.25 11.79 -3.01
C VAL A 63 5.59 13.00 -2.35
N ILE A 64 5.04 12.85 -1.14
CA ILE A 64 4.42 13.97 -0.41
C ILE A 64 5.47 15.01 -0.04
N GLY A 65 6.59 14.60 0.55
CA GLY A 65 7.68 15.52 0.88
C GLY A 65 8.23 16.21 -0.36
N TYR A 66 8.52 15.46 -1.41
CA TYR A 66 8.98 16.01 -2.69
C TYR A 66 8.00 17.01 -3.30
N ALA A 67 6.71 16.69 -3.30
CA ALA A 67 5.70 17.51 -3.96
C ALA A 67 5.35 18.79 -3.20
N TYR A 68 5.45 18.79 -1.86
CA TYR A 68 4.81 19.82 -1.05
C TYR A 68 5.70 20.57 -0.06
N ASP A 69 6.81 20.00 0.44
CA ASP A 69 7.60 20.61 1.54
C ASP A 69 8.04 22.06 1.27
N ASP A 70 8.41 22.39 0.02
CA ASP A 70 8.86 23.70 -0.40
C ASP A 70 7.72 24.63 -0.91
N ARG A 71 6.47 24.20 -0.83
CA ARG A 71 5.33 24.92 -1.45
C ARG A 71 4.27 25.44 -0.47
N TRP A 72 4.48 25.23 0.82
CA TRP A 72 3.51 25.63 1.83
C TRP A 72 3.31 27.14 1.96
N ASN A 73 4.30 27.96 1.55
CA ASN A 73 4.15 29.41 1.45
C ASN A 73 3.17 29.85 0.33
N LYS A 74 2.95 28.99 -0.68
CA LYS A 74 2.06 29.22 -1.84
C LYS A 74 0.77 28.41 -1.79
N MET A 75 0.55 27.59 -0.76
CA MET A 75 -0.57 26.66 -0.66
C MET A 75 -1.21 26.73 0.72
N SER A 76 -2.54 26.76 0.76
CA SER A 76 -3.30 26.62 2.01
C SER A 76 -3.48 25.15 2.39
N LEU A 77 -3.80 24.90 3.68
CA LEU A 77 -4.14 23.57 4.17
C LEU A 77 -5.32 22.95 3.39
N GLY A 78 -6.38 23.72 3.16
CA GLY A 78 -7.52 23.29 2.34
C GLY A 78 -7.12 23.00 0.89
N GLY A 79 -6.19 23.78 0.33
CA GLY A 79 -5.61 23.54 -1.01
C GLY A 79 -4.85 22.22 -1.10
N PHE A 80 -4.11 21.85 -0.04
CA PHE A 80 -3.45 20.55 0.05
C PHE A 80 -4.48 19.40 0.08
N PHE A 81 -5.44 19.44 1.00
CA PHE A 81 -6.44 18.37 1.11
C PHE A 81 -7.29 18.24 -0.16
N LYS A 82 -7.70 19.36 -0.78
CA LYS A 82 -8.41 19.31 -2.07
C LYS A 82 -7.60 18.55 -3.13
N ARG A 83 -6.29 18.81 -3.26
CA ARG A 83 -5.42 18.10 -4.22
C ARG A 83 -5.30 16.63 -3.92
N ARG A 84 -5.17 16.25 -2.64
CA ARG A 84 -5.10 14.85 -2.23
C ARG A 84 -6.41 14.12 -2.48
N LEU A 85 -7.53 14.71 -2.08
CA LEU A 85 -8.87 14.17 -2.31
C LEU A 85 -9.18 14.01 -3.80
N THR A 86 -8.95 15.03 -4.63
CA THR A 86 -9.19 14.92 -6.08
C THR A 86 -8.31 13.87 -6.76
N ARG A 87 -7.17 13.54 -6.19
CA ARG A 87 -6.29 12.48 -6.71
C ARG A 87 -6.73 11.07 -6.30
N LEU A 88 -7.15 10.87 -5.05
CA LEU A 88 -7.38 9.53 -4.48
C LEU A 88 -8.87 9.15 -4.47
N HIS A 89 -9.73 10.07 -4.06
CA HIS A 89 -11.11 9.77 -3.70
C HIS A 89 -12.03 9.34 -4.86
N PRO A 90 -11.89 9.84 -6.10
CA PRO A 90 -12.72 9.39 -7.20
C PRO A 90 -12.65 7.87 -7.43
N MET A 91 -11.45 7.29 -7.33
CA MET A 91 -11.27 5.85 -7.48
C MET A 91 -11.77 5.05 -6.28
N VAL A 92 -11.77 5.64 -5.07
CA VAL A 92 -12.41 5.04 -3.88
C VAL A 92 -13.91 4.83 -4.14
N ILE A 93 -14.60 5.86 -4.68
CA ILE A 93 -16.02 5.78 -5.00
C ILE A 93 -16.27 4.68 -6.04
N VAL A 94 -15.49 4.65 -7.13
CA VAL A 94 -15.61 3.63 -8.18
C VAL A 94 -15.37 2.23 -7.61
N ALA A 95 -14.32 2.03 -6.84
CA ALA A 95 -14.01 0.73 -6.24
C ALA A 95 -15.07 0.27 -5.22
N THR A 96 -15.64 1.21 -4.45
CA THR A 96 -16.74 0.92 -3.52
C THR A 96 -18.00 0.49 -4.29
N ILE A 97 -18.32 1.15 -5.41
CA ILE A 97 -19.45 0.76 -6.26
C ILE A 97 -19.22 -0.64 -6.85
N ILE A 98 -18.03 -0.88 -7.40
CA ILE A 98 -17.66 -2.21 -7.93
C ILE A 98 -17.80 -3.24 -6.80
N GLY A 99 -17.24 -2.98 -5.61
CA GLY A 99 -17.32 -3.88 -4.46
C GLY A 99 -18.74 -4.17 -4.01
N ALA A 100 -19.61 -3.15 -3.99
CA ALA A 100 -21.02 -3.29 -3.64
C ALA A 100 -21.80 -4.11 -4.71
N CYS A 101 -21.55 -3.85 -6.00
CA CYS A 101 -22.15 -4.61 -7.09
C CYS A 101 -21.70 -6.08 -7.05
N MET A 102 -20.39 -6.33 -6.88
CA MET A 102 -19.86 -7.69 -6.79
C MET A 102 -20.40 -8.41 -5.56
N PHE A 103 -20.52 -7.72 -4.42
CA PHE A 103 -21.12 -8.28 -3.21
C PHE A 103 -22.58 -8.66 -3.42
N PHE A 104 -23.36 -7.81 -4.08
CA PHE A 104 -24.79 -8.02 -4.27
C PHE A 104 -25.11 -9.07 -5.34
N PHE A 105 -24.39 -9.07 -6.47
CA PHE A 105 -24.71 -9.89 -7.63
C PHE A 105 -23.84 -11.14 -7.81
N GLY A 106 -22.64 -11.18 -7.26
CA GLY A 106 -21.66 -12.15 -7.69
C GLY A 106 -21.01 -13.00 -6.62
N ALA A 107 -21.18 -12.67 -5.36
CA ALA A 107 -20.40 -13.32 -4.32
C ALA A 107 -21.23 -14.29 -3.48
N GLY A 108 -21.99 -15.19 -4.11
CA GLY A 108 -22.85 -16.17 -3.42
C GLY A 108 -22.10 -16.97 -2.34
N TYR A 109 -20.85 -17.30 -2.58
CA TYR A 109 -20.02 -18.04 -1.63
C TYR A 109 -19.71 -17.27 -0.34
N PHE A 110 -19.45 -15.95 -0.43
CA PHE A 110 -19.12 -15.12 0.72
C PHE A 110 -20.25 -14.19 1.16
N ALA A 111 -21.30 -14.09 0.35
CA ALA A 111 -22.37 -13.17 0.61
C ALA A 111 -23.59 -13.92 1.08
N HIS A 112 -23.81 -13.88 2.35
CA HIS A 112 -25.16 -13.99 2.87
C HIS A 112 -25.98 -12.74 2.50
N SER A 113 -25.83 -12.25 1.25
CA SER A 113 -26.40 -10.96 0.81
C SER A 113 -27.91 -10.89 0.99
N LEU A 114 -28.62 -12.02 0.87
CA LEU A 114 -30.05 -12.13 1.11
C LEU A 114 -30.43 -12.11 2.61
N THR A 115 -29.50 -12.34 3.52
CA THR A 115 -29.73 -12.36 4.96
C THR A 115 -29.34 -11.05 5.65
N ILE A 116 -28.62 -10.16 4.93
CA ILE A 116 -28.16 -8.89 5.46
C ILE A 116 -29.27 -7.84 5.33
N PRO A 117 -29.68 -7.17 6.43
CA PRO A 117 -30.64 -6.10 6.36
C PRO A 117 -30.17 -4.98 5.42
N PHE A 118 -31.08 -4.52 4.55
CA PHE A 118 -30.75 -3.48 3.54
C PHE A 118 -30.13 -2.22 4.16
N TRP A 119 -30.60 -1.80 5.35
CA TRP A 119 -30.05 -0.63 6.03
C TRP A 119 -28.55 -0.81 6.36
N LYS A 120 -28.13 -2.03 6.74
CA LYS A 120 -26.74 -2.32 7.05
C LYS A 120 -25.86 -2.25 5.79
N PHE A 121 -26.34 -2.82 4.68
CA PHE A 121 -25.69 -2.70 3.38
C PHE A 121 -25.56 -1.23 2.94
N ALA A 122 -26.65 -0.46 3.02
CA ALA A 122 -26.67 0.96 2.64
C ALA A 122 -25.72 1.79 3.53
N LEU A 123 -25.69 1.51 4.83
CA LEU A 123 -24.77 2.19 5.75
C LEU A 123 -23.30 1.88 5.40
N CYS A 124 -22.95 0.60 5.16
CA CYS A 124 -21.61 0.23 4.73
C CYS A 124 -21.23 0.89 3.40
N LEU A 125 -22.18 1.02 2.47
CA LEU A 125 -21.95 1.71 1.20
C LEU A 125 -21.61 3.20 1.40
N ILE A 126 -22.40 3.89 2.24
CA ILE A 126 -22.13 5.29 2.58
C ILE A 126 -20.76 5.41 3.28
N MET A 127 -20.48 4.57 4.27
CA MET A 127 -19.19 4.58 4.96
C MET A 127 -18.04 4.31 3.99
N GLY A 128 -18.20 3.38 3.05
CA GLY A 128 -17.21 3.11 2.00
C GLY A 128 -16.95 4.32 1.10
N PHE A 129 -17.98 5.07 0.72
CA PHE A 129 -17.82 6.31 -0.07
C PHE A 129 -17.00 7.38 0.65
N PHE A 130 -17.06 7.45 1.97
CA PHE A 130 -16.31 8.42 2.77
C PHE A 130 -15.04 7.86 3.41
N MET A 131 -14.68 6.61 3.11
CA MET A 131 -13.55 5.91 3.76
C MET A 131 -13.67 5.88 5.29
N ILE A 132 -14.89 5.79 5.80
CA ILE A 132 -15.14 5.63 7.23
C ILE A 132 -15.04 4.15 7.57
N PRO A 133 -14.14 3.76 8.48
CA PRO A 133 -13.99 2.35 8.84
C PRO A 133 -15.23 1.78 9.51
N CYS A 134 -15.65 0.59 9.11
CA CYS A 134 -16.73 -0.16 9.73
C CYS A 134 -16.20 -0.96 10.94
N GLY A 135 -16.89 -0.88 12.08
CA GLY A 135 -16.62 -1.78 13.21
C GLY A 135 -17.22 -3.17 13.01
N ARG A 136 -16.85 -4.12 13.88
CA ARG A 136 -17.33 -5.53 13.85
C ARG A 136 -18.85 -5.66 13.70
N GLY A 137 -19.62 -4.82 14.40
CA GLY A 137 -21.10 -4.84 14.32
C GLY A 137 -21.67 -4.48 12.95
N LEU A 138 -20.91 -3.80 12.10
CA LEU A 138 -21.29 -3.39 10.74
C LEU A 138 -20.65 -4.24 9.65
N ASP A 139 -19.74 -5.14 10.00
CA ASP A 139 -19.17 -6.05 9.01
C ASP A 139 -20.28 -6.91 8.37
N ILE A 140 -20.39 -6.82 7.02
CA ILE A 140 -21.37 -7.56 6.24
C ILE A 140 -20.79 -8.80 5.58
N ARG A 141 -19.45 -8.96 5.62
CA ARG A 141 -18.76 -10.08 4.99
C ARG A 141 -18.38 -11.19 6.00
N GLY A 142 -18.31 -10.85 7.29
CA GLY A 142 -17.92 -11.78 8.34
C GLY A 142 -16.40 -11.95 8.49
N TRP A 143 -15.61 -11.11 7.84
CA TRP A 143 -14.13 -11.18 7.85
C TRP A 143 -13.49 -10.14 8.78
N ASN A 144 -14.32 -9.40 9.50
CA ASN A 144 -13.91 -8.33 10.41
C ASN A 144 -13.08 -7.22 9.72
N GLU A 145 -13.32 -6.98 8.45
CA GLU A 145 -12.65 -5.94 7.69
C GLU A 145 -13.30 -4.56 7.92
N MET A 146 -12.45 -3.53 8.12
CA MET A 146 -12.95 -2.15 8.28
C MET A 146 -13.58 -1.59 6.99
N ASN A 147 -13.41 -2.24 5.85
CA ASN A 147 -13.98 -1.87 4.56
C ASN A 147 -14.61 -3.10 3.89
N SER A 148 -15.84 -3.44 4.27
CA SER A 148 -16.51 -4.69 3.89
C SER A 148 -16.69 -4.90 2.38
N PHE A 149 -16.67 -3.85 1.55
CA PHE A 149 -16.74 -4.00 0.09
C PHE A 149 -15.38 -4.16 -0.57
N ASN A 150 -14.29 -3.80 0.14
CA ASN A 150 -12.95 -3.84 -0.42
C ASN A 150 -11.91 -3.87 0.71
N GLY A 151 -11.55 -5.06 1.15
CA GLY A 151 -10.62 -5.26 2.27
C GLY A 151 -9.37 -4.39 2.19
N PRO A 152 -8.57 -4.42 1.10
CA PRO A 152 -7.35 -3.62 0.97
C PRO A 152 -7.49 -2.10 1.12
N ASN A 153 -8.71 -1.55 1.11
CA ASN A 153 -8.93 -0.12 1.36
C ASN A 153 -8.45 0.36 2.74
N TRP A 154 -8.18 -0.56 3.67
CA TRP A 154 -7.52 -0.21 4.93
C TRP A 154 -6.22 0.56 4.72
N THR A 155 -5.46 0.23 3.68
CA THR A 155 -4.20 0.91 3.35
C THR A 155 -4.42 2.36 2.96
N LEU A 156 -5.51 2.64 2.24
CA LEU A 156 -5.91 4.00 1.89
C LEU A 156 -6.39 4.79 3.12
N THR A 157 -7.08 4.14 4.05
CA THR A 157 -7.42 4.77 5.34
C THR A 157 -6.15 5.26 6.03
N PHE A 158 -5.11 4.44 6.11
CA PHE A 158 -3.81 4.84 6.67
C PHE A 158 -3.06 5.84 5.77
N GLU A 159 -3.21 5.78 4.45
CA GLU A 159 -2.68 6.82 3.55
C GLU A 159 -3.31 8.19 3.84
N TYR A 160 -4.63 8.27 4.08
CA TYR A 160 -5.29 9.52 4.49
C TYR A 160 -4.78 9.99 5.86
N ILE A 161 -4.61 9.08 6.82
CA ILE A 161 -4.02 9.40 8.12
C ILE A 161 -2.60 9.96 7.94
N GLY A 162 -1.77 9.32 7.12
CA GLY A 162 -0.42 9.81 6.79
C GLY A 162 -0.43 11.21 6.16
N ASN A 163 -1.38 11.49 5.25
CA ASN A 163 -1.57 12.83 4.68
C ASN A 163 -1.95 13.87 5.74
N ILE A 164 -2.84 13.52 6.67
CA ILE A 164 -3.28 14.39 7.77
C ILE A 164 -2.09 14.66 8.71
N LEU A 165 -1.40 13.62 9.14
CA LEU A 165 -0.20 13.73 9.99
C LEU A 165 0.88 14.61 9.34
N TYR A 166 1.14 14.40 8.04
CA TYR A 166 2.07 15.26 7.31
C TYR A 166 1.63 16.71 7.32
N ALA A 167 0.39 16.99 6.93
CA ALA A 167 -0.08 18.35 6.76
C ALA A 167 -0.22 19.13 8.06
N LEU A 168 -0.54 18.47 9.17
CA LEU A 168 -0.77 19.12 10.45
C LEU A 168 0.48 19.15 11.34
N VAL A 169 1.33 18.12 11.26
CA VAL A 169 2.44 17.92 12.22
C VAL A 169 3.78 17.80 11.52
N LEU A 170 3.99 16.76 10.70
CA LEU A 170 5.34 16.37 10.27
C LEU A 170 6.03 17.42 9.40
N ARG A 171 5.28 18.19 8.61
CA ARG A 171 5.85 19.28 7.80
C ARG A 171 6.51 20.38 8.64
N HIS A 172 6.10 20.55 9.87
CA HIS A 172 6.65 21.59 10.78
C HIS A 172 7.89 21.12 11.55
N LEU A 173 8.11 19.79 11.58
CA LEU A 173 9.23 19.22 12.32
C LEU A 173 10.54 19.32 11.52
N PRO A 174 11.66 19.66 12.16
CA PRO A 174 12.97 19.59 11.51
C PRO A 174 13.34 18.14 11.20
N THR A 175 14.19 17.95 10.19
CA THR A 175 14.55 16.60 9.70
C THR A 175 15.14 15.71 10.81
N PHE A 176 15.89 16.29 11.72
CA PHE A 176 16.50 15.55 12.82
C PHE A 176 15.44 14.93 13.77
N VAL A 177 14.34 15.68 14.06
CA VAL A 177 13.23 15.16 14.88
C VAL A 177 12.51 14.04 14.11
N LEU A 178 12.32 14.19 12.79
CA LEU A 178 11.78 13.11 11.98
C LEU A 178 12.65 11.85 12.00
N CYS A 179 13.98 11.98 12.05
CA CYS A 179 14.89 10.84 12.19
C CYS A 179 14.70 10.13 13.55
N ILE A 180 14.51 10.89 14.64
CA ILE A 180 14.22 10.29 15.96
C ILE A 180 12.87 9.54 15.93
N LEU A 181 11.83 10.17 15.38
CA LEU A 181 10.52 9.54 15.24
C LEU A 181 10.56 8.30 14.36
N CYS A 182 11.32 8.34 13.26
CA CYS A 182 11.53 7.21 12.37
C CYS A 182 12.25 6.05 13.07
N ALA A 183 13.29 6.35 13.84
CA ALA A 183 13.98 5.34 14.64
C ALA A 183 13.06 4.71 15.69
N GLY A 184 12.24 5.51 16.39
CA GLY A 184 11.21 5.00 17.29
C GLY A 184 10.16 4.13 16.57
N ALA A 185 9.71 4.54 15.37
CA ALA A 185 8.77 3.77 14.58
C ALA A 185 9.38 2.44 14.08
N ALA A 186 10.70 2.39 13.82
CA ALA A 186 11.39 1.15 13.48
C ALA A 186 11.32 0.12 14.62
N VAL A 187 11.34 0.56 15.89
CA VAL A 187 11.20 -0.32 17.05
C VAL A 187 9.85 -1.06 17.02
N PHE A 188 8.76 -0.37 16.64
CA PHE A 188 7.46 -1.02 16.49
C PHE A 188 7.42 -2.04 15.34
N THR A 189 8.15 -1.77 14.25
CA THR A 189 8.32 -2.77 13.18
C THR A 189 9.06 -4.00 13.69
N LEU A 190 10.12 -3.81 14.50
CA LEU A 190 10.85 -4.92 15.13
C LEU A 190 10.01 -5.66 16.16
N ASP A 191 9.13 -4.96 16.88
CA ASP A 191 8.21 -5.56 17.85
C ASP A 191 7.38 -6.67 17.23
N PHE A 192 6.70 -6.40 16.09
CA PHE A 192 5.95 -7.41 15.36
C PHE A 192 6.83 -8.46 14.70
N THR A 193 7.89 -8.05 14.02
CA THR A 193 8.69 -8.95 13.20
C THR A 193 9.58 -9.87 14.01
N LEU A 194 10.01 -9.45 15.19
CA LEU A 194 10.82 -10.25 16.11
C LEU A 194 10.02 -10.87 17.26
N GLY A 195 8.71 -10.59 17.30
CA GLY A 195 7.80 -11.19 18.28
C GLY A 195 8.09 -10.74 19.71
N TRP A 196 8.39 -9.46 19.93
CA TRP A 196 8.64 -8.96 21.29
C TRP A 196 7.36 -8.77 22.11
N ASP A 197 6.26 -8.41 21.44
CA ASP A 197 4.96 -8.09 22.05
C ASP A 197 5.08 -7.15 23.25
N MET A 198 5.74 -6.01 23.03
CA MET A 198 6.10 -5.04 24.08
C MET A 198 4.90 -4.53 24.89
N PHE A 199 3.71 -4.56 24.33
CA PHE A 199 2.49 -4.08 24.98
C PHE A 199 1.57 -5.21 25.47
N GLY A 200 1.87 -6.48 25.20
CA GLY A 200 1.04 -7.61 25.57
C GLY A 200 -0.37 -7.57 24.99
N ILE A 201 -0.54 -7.03 23.79
CA ILE A 201 -1.85 -6.85 23.15
C ILE A 201 -2.12 -7.87 22.04
N LEU A 202 -1.16 -8.73 21.73
CA LEU A 202 -1.32 -9.77 20.72
C LEU A 202 -2.09 -10.95 21.32
N PRO A 203 -3.31 -11.25 20.83
CA PRO A 203 -4.19 -12.25 21.48
C PRO A 203 -3.62 -13.66 21.44
N ASP A 204 -2.85 -13.99 20.39
CA ASP A 204 -2.26 -15.30 20.15
C ASP A 204 -0.73 -15.34 20.43
N GLY A 205 -0.21 -14.29 21.07
CA GLY A 205 1.23 -14.12 21.33
C GLY A 205 2.04 -13.67 20.12
N PRO A 206 3.37 -13.84 20.16
CA PRO A 206 4.28 -13.33 19.12
C PRO A 206 3.95 -13.86 17.73
N GLN A 207 3.78 -12.97 16.75
CA GLN A 207 3.34 -13.33 15.40
C GLN A 207 4.49 -13.45 14.38
N TYR A 208 5.62 -12.81 14.60
CA TYR A 208 6.79 -12.76 13.70
C TYR A 208 6.48 -12.31 12.27
N HIS A 209 5.45 -11.49 12.07
CA HIS A 209 5.08 -10.93 10.76
C HIS A 209 4.31 -9.62 10.90
N VAL A 210 4.24 -8.85 9.80
CA VAL A 210 3.46 -7.61 9.68
C VAL A 210 2.20 -7.80 8.81
N LYS A 211 1.65 -8.99 8.76
CA LYS A 211 0.43 -9.25 8.00
C LYS A 211 -0.80 -8.82 8.81
N GLY A 212 -1.43 -7.71 8.43
CA GLY A 212 -2.59 -7.16 9.14
C GLY A 212 -2.79 -5.67 8.89
N GLY A 213 -3.64 -5.06 9.72
CA GLY A 213 -4.01 -3.65 9.64
C GLY A 213 -5.41 -3.40 9.09
N TRP A 214 -6.18 -4.45 8.78
CA TRP A 214 -7.46 -4.34 8.07
C TRP A 214 -8.71 -4.26 8.95
N SER A 215 -8.59 -4.35 10.28
CA SER A 215 -9.73 -4.24 11.20
C SER A 215 -9.52 -3.16 12.26
N LEU A 216 -10.59 -2.85 13.02
CA LEU A 216 -10.56 -1.90 14.13
C LEU A 216 -10.19 -2.56 15.47
N ASP A 217 -9.69 -3.77 15.47
CA ASP A 217 -9.18 -4.42 16.67
C ASP A 217 -7.88 -3.74 17.12
N PRO A 218 -7.61 -3.65 18.44
CA PRO A 218 -6.46 -2.91 18.96
C PRO A 218 -5.13 -3.34 18.34
N GLU A 219 -4.92 -4.65 18.18
CA GLU A 219 -3.72 -5.20 17.54
C GLU A 219 -3.62 -4.81 16.07
N GLN A 220 -4.75 -4.83 15.35
CA GLN A 220 -4.79 -4.48 13.92
C GLN A 220 -4.58 -2.99 13.71
N ILE A 221 -5.11 -2.14 14.59
CA ILE A 221 -4.86 -0.70 14.57
C ILE A 221 -3.38 -0.43 14.86
N TYR A 222 -2.82 -1.07 15.90
CA TYR A 222 -1.40 -0.94 16.23
C TYR A 222 -0.52 -1.35 15.06
N LEU A 223 -0.81 -2.50 14.45
CA LEU A 223 -0.11 -2.99 13.27
C LEU A 223 -0.25 -2.02 12.08
N GLY A 224 -1.45 -1.49 11.81
CA GLY A 224 -1.68 -0.53 10.75
C GLY A 224 -0.85 0.76 10.92
N PHE A 225 -0.76 1.29 12.15
CA PHE A 225 0.14 2.42 12.44
C PHE A 225 1.61 2.05 12.33
N THR A 226 2.02 0.87 12.76
CA THR A 226 3.39 0.38 12.61
C THR A 226 3.80 0.35 11.14
N ARG A 227 2.94 -0.19 10.28
CA ARG A 227 3.16 -0.28 8.83
C ARG A 227 3.16 1.09 8.14
N LEU A 228 2.37 2.06 8.65
CA LEU A 228 2.37 3.42 8.14
C LEU A 228 3.61 4.21 8.57
N LEU A 229 3.89 4.26 9.89
CA LEU A 229 4.75 5.30 10.46
C LEU A 229 6.20 5.18 10.00
N TYR A 230 6.83 4.02 10.17
CA TYR A 230 8.23 3.87 9.77
C TYR A 230 8.45 4.12 8.26
N PRO A 231 7.75 3.43 7.35
CA PRO A 231 7.95 3.60 5.93
C PRO A 231 7.66 5.03 5.45
N PHE A 232 6.57 5.64 5.93
CA PHE A 232 6.18 6.98 5.53
C PHE A 232 7.19 8.04 6.01
N LEU A 233 7.64 7.96 7.28
CA LEU A 233 8.66 8.86 7.81
C LEU A 233 9.98 8.69 7.08
N CYS A 234 10.40 7.47 6.80
CA CYS A 234 11.62 7.18 6.05
C CYS A 234 11.56 7.80 4.64
N GLY A 235 10.46 7.61 3.92
CA GLY A 235 10.24 8.22 2.61
C GLY A 235 10.29 9.76 2.67
N LEU A 236 9.64 10.37 3.66
CA LEU A 236 9.67 11.81 3.88
C LEU A 236 11.09 12.33 4.17
N ILE A 237 11.86 11.62 4.99
CA ILE A 237 13.27 11.96 5.29
C ILE A 237 14.11 11.90 4.00
N ILE A 238 13.97 10.84 3.20
CA ILE A 238 14.67 10.70 1.91
C ILE A 238 14.38 11.91 1.03
N SER A 239 13.12 12.32 0.90
CA SER A 239 12.74 13.48 0.09
C SER A 239 13.38 14.81 0.53
N ARG A 240 13.63 14.96 1.85
CA ARG A 240 14.27 16.15 2.43
C ARG A 240 15.79 16.14 2.34
N ILE A 241 16.38 14.96 2.31
CA ILE A 241 17.83 14.80 2.29
C ILE A 241 18.38 14.89 0.86
N LEU A 242 17.74 14.25 -0.12
CA LEU A 242 18.25 14.21 -1.49
C LEU A 242 18.56 15.59 -2.09
N PRO A 243 17.72 16.63 -1.95
CA PRO A 243 18.02 17.94 -2.51
C PRO A 243 19.30 18.58 -2.00
N LYS A 244 19.74 18.25 -0.77
CA LYS A 244 20.95 18.80 -0.14
C LYS A 244 22.24 18.27 -0.76
N TYR A 245 22.17 17.12 -1.43
CA TYR A 245 23.32 16.47 -2.09
C TYR A 245 23.31 16.61 -3.60
N ARG A 246 22.44 17.49 -4.13
CA ARG A 246 22.43 17.82 -5.57
C ARG A 246 23.65 18.62 -5.95
N THR A 247 24.32 18.19 -7.01
CA THR A 247 25.44 18.88 -7.65
C THR A 247 25.22 18.84 -9.16
N GLU A 248 26.01 19.58 -9.93
CA GLU A 248 25.97 19.49 -11.40
C GLU A 248 26.23 18.06 -11.89
N SER A 249 27.15 17.33 -11.28
CA SER A 249 27.47 15.93 -11.57
C SER A 249 26.44 14.94 -10.99
N ASN A 250 25.62 15.37 -10.01
CA ASN A 250 24.60 14.56 -9.37
C ASN A 250 23.27 15.33 -9.21
N PRO A 251 22.52 15.56 -10.29
CA PRO A 251 21.27 16.32 -10.26
C PRO A 251 20.16 15.70 -9.40
N SER A 252 20.20 14.37 -9.18
CA SER A 252 19.24 13.66 -8.32
C SER A 252 19.51 13.83 -6.83
N GLY A 253 20.77 14.08 -6.45
CA GLY A 253 21.24 14.04 -5.06
C GLY A 253 21.34 12.64 -4.46
N SER A 254 20.94 11.59 -5.16
CA SER A 254 21.04 10.23 -4.66
C SER A 254 22.47 9.70 -4.70
N PRO A 255 22.94 9.02 -3.64
CA PRO A 255 24.25 8.38 -3.62
C PRO A 255 24.32 7.14 -4.54
N ILE A 256 23.16 6.58 -4.91
CA ILE A 256 23.07 5.36 -5.70
C ILE A 256 22.41 5.68 -7.04
N ARG A 257 23.16 5.44 -8.12
CA ARG A 257 22.71 5.63 -9.50
C ARG A 257 23.04 4.41 -10.33
N LEU A 258 22.01 3.75 -10.88
CA LEU A 258 22.17 2.53 -11.65
C LEU A 258 21.85 2.76 -13.12
N LYS A 259 22.74 2.29 -14.00
CA LYS A 259 22.38 2.09 -15.42
C LYS A 259 21.34 1.00 -15.51
N GLY A 260 20.21 1.26 -16.19
CA GLY A 260 19.08 0.31 -16.20
C GLY A 260 18.33 0.23 -14.87
N GLY A 261 18.31 1.34 -14.10
CA GLY A 261 17.79 1.38 -12.73
C GLY A 261 16.38 0.81 -12.57
N PHE A 262 15.47 1.04 -13.53
CA PHE A 262 14.12 0.46 -13.46
C PHE A 262 14.13 -1.07 -13.51
N ILE A 263 14.91 -1.67 -14.39
CA ILE A 263 14.97 -3.14 -14.54
C ILE A 263 15.52 -3.76 -13.27
N TRP A 264 16.66 -3.27 -12.77
CA TRP A 264 17.28 -3.82 -11.57
C TRP A 264 16.43 -3.64 -10.32
N THR A 265 15.86 -2.46 -10.12
CA THR A 265 14.98 -2.22 -8.95
C THR A 265 13.69 -3.03 -9.03
N SER A 266 13.15 -3.25 -10.24
CA SER A 266 11.99 -4.14 -10.43
C SER A 266 12.34 -5.59 -10.12
N LEU A 267 13.47 -6.10 -10.60
CA LEU A 267 13.92 -7.47 -10.31
C LEU A 267 14.17 -7.68 -8.81
N ILE A 268 14.81 -6.72 -8.15
CA ILE A 268 15.00 -6.76 -6.70
C ILE A 268 13.66 -6.79 -5.97
N LEU A 269 12.71 -5.93 -6.36
CA LEU A 269 11.39 -5.89 -5.75
C LEU A 269 10.61 -7.20 -5.97
N ILE A 270 10.65 -7.75 -7.18
CA ILE A 270 10.05 -9.06 -7.49
C ILE A 270 10.69 -10.15 -6.62
N ALA A 271 12.02 -10.21 -6.54
CA ALA A 271 12.72 -11.18 -5.72
C ALA A 271 12.33 -11.08 -4.24
N ILE A 272 12.25 -9.88 -3.69
CA ILE A 272 11.82 -9.64 -2.31
C ILE A 272 10.40 -10.15 -2.08
N LEU A 273 9.46 -9.79 -2.93
CA LEU A 273 8.05 -10.14 -2.71
C LEU A 273 7.74 -11.61 -3.02
N SER A 274 8.58 -12.26 -3.85
CA SER A 274 8.44 -13.68 -4.21
C SER A 274 9.24 -14.63 -3.32
N MET A 275 10.14 -14.11 -2.47
CA MET A 275 11.00 -14.93 -1.61
C MET A 275 10.16 -15.95 -0.83
N PRO A 276 10.52 -17.24 -0.85
CA PRO A 276 9.86 -18.23 -0.01
C PRO A 276 9.94 -17.88 1.48
N CYS A 277 8.90 -18.21 2.25
CA CYS A 277 8.92 -17.99 3.69
C CYS A 277 9.99 -18.88 4.33
N ILE A 278 10.90 -18.27 5.09
CA ILE A 278 12.03 -18.96 5.73
C ILE A 278 11.51 -19.58 7.04
N THR A 279 11.72 -20.88 7.22
CA THR A 279 11.28 -21.63 8.42
C THR A 279 9.76 -21.59 8.71
N GLY A 280 8.95 -21.35 7.66
CA GLY A 280 7.50 -21.17 7.77
C GLY A 280 7.08 -19.69 7.87
N LYS A 281 5.77 -19.46 7.71
CA LYS A 281 5.23 -18.08 7.65
C LYS A 281 5.40 -17.32 8.98
N ASP A 282 5.35 -18.02 10.10
CA ASP A 282 5.35 -17.45 11.45
C ASP A 282 6.67 -17.73 12.20
N GLY A 283 7.76 -17.95 11.47
CA GLY A 283 9.08 -18.18 12.03
C GLY A 283 9.88 -16.91 12.25
N VAL A 284 10.70 -16.86 13.31
CA VAL A 284 11.59 -15.72 13.65
C VAL A 284 12.47 -15.30 12.45
N ALA A 285 12.99 -16.26 11.68
CA ALA A 285 13.82 -15.97 10.52
C ALA A 285 13.02 -15.27 9.42
N ASN A 286 11.74 -15.63 9.22
CA ASN A 286 10.85 -14.95 8.30
C ASN A 286 10.50 -13.54 8.78
N GLY A 287 10.30 -13.36 10.09
CA GLY A 287 10.11 -12.06 10.69
C GLY A 287 11.33 -11.15 10.54
N ALA A 288 12.53 -11.66 10.79
CA ALA A 288 13.78 -10.93 10.57
C ALA A 288 13.98 -10.53 9.10
N TYR A 289 13.60 -11.41 8.16
CA TYR A 289 13.56 -11.09 6.74
C TYR A 289 12.64 -9.89 6.46
N GLN A 290 11.40 -9.91 6.96
CA GLN A 290 10.45 -8.82 6.79
C GLN A 290 10.97 -7.51 7.37
N ALA A 291 11.57 -7.53 8.58
CA ALA A 291 12.22 -6.38 9.18
C ALA A 291 13.30 -5.79 8.26
N ALA A 292 14.18 -6.64 7.74
CA ALA A 292 15.25 -6.21 6.83
C ALA A 292 14.69 -5.60 5.54
N MET A 293 13.61 -6.17 4.97
CA MET A 293 12.99 -5.64 3.75
C MET A 293 12.34 -4.28 4.01
N ILE A 294 11.58 -4.13 5.10
CA ILE A 294 10.90 -2.87 5.44
C ILE A 294 11.91 -1.79 5.83
N ILE A 295 12.86 -2.13 6.71
CA ILE A 295 13.77 -1.14 7.31
C ILE A 295 14.92 -0.75 6.37
N LEU A 296 15.40 -1.67 5.56
CA LEU A 296 16.58 -1.42 4.73
C LEU A 296 16.27 -1.45 3.23
N ALA A 297 15.66 -2.53 2.73
CA ALA A 297 15.57 -2.76 1.30
C ALA A 297 14.62 -1.77 0.59
N PHE A 298 13.43 -1.52 1.12
CA PHE A 298 12.48 -0.59 0.48
C PHE A 298 12.98 0.86 0.44
N PRO A 299 13.53 1.44 1.52
CA PRO A 299 14.19 2.72 1.45
C PRO A 299 15.32 2.79 0.43
N LEU A 300 16.15 1.73 0.34
CA LEU A 300 17.23 1.65 -0.65
C LEU A 300 16.69 1.60 -2.08
N ILE A 301 15.63 0.84 -2.35
CA ILE A 301 14.98 0.80 -3.67
C ILE A 301 14.47 2.20 -4.05
N VAL A 302 13.88 2.94 -3.11
CA VAL A 302 13.42 4.31 -3.36
C VAL A 302 14.60 5.24 -3.65
N LEU A 303 15.70 5.14 -2.91
CA LEU A 303 16.92 5.89 -3.17
C LEU A 303 17.52 5.57 -4.55
N MET A 304 17.59 4.28 -4.93
CA MET A 304 18.07 3.82 -6.22
C MET A 304 17.17 4.33 -7.36
N GLY A 305 15.84 4.21 -7.20
CA GLY A 305 14.87 4.69 -8.18
C GLY A 305 14.91 6.21 -8.37
N ALA A 306 15.04 6.97 -7.27
CA ALA A 306 15.16 8.41 -7.31
C ALA A 306 16.51 8.88 -7.91
N GLY A 307 17.56 8.07 -7.78
CA GLY A 307 18.89 8.38 -8.29
C GLY A 307 19.12 8.04 -9.75
N SER A 308 18.32 7.12 -10.28
CA SER A 308 18.54 6.58 -11.62
C SER A 308 17.69 7.29 -12.67
N THR A 309 18.15 7.27 -13.92
CA THR A 309 17.46 7.89 -15.05
C THR A 309 17.14 6.86 -16.12
N ILE A 310 16.05 7.08 -16.84
CA ILE A 310 15.66 6.25 -17.98
C ILE A 310 16.17 6.93 -19.26
N GLN A 311 17.01 6.21 -20.01
CA GLN A 311 17.53 6.70 -21.28
C GLN A 311 16.68 6.27 -22.48
N SER A 312 15.96 5.14 -22.35
CA SER A 312 15.13 4.58 -23.41
C SER A 312 13.73 5.20 -23.40
N PRO A 313 13.28 5.88 -24.47
CA PRO A 313 11.92 6.41 -24.58
C PRO A 313 10.84 5.33 -24.46
N ALA A 314 11.12 4.11 -24.93
CA ALA A 314 10.19 2.98 -24.82
C ALA A 314 10.02 2.59 -23.35
N LEU A 315 11.12 2.49 -22.59
CA LEU A 315 11.08 2.17 -21.16
C LEU A 315 10.39 3.27 -20.34
N ALA A 316 10.58 4.54 -20.69
CA ALA A 316 9.88 5.66 -20.07
C ALA A 316 8.34 5.54 -20.27
N LYS A 317 7.90 5.15 -21.48
CA LYS A 317 6.48 4.87 -21.75
C LYS A 317 5.95 3.72 -20.90
N VAL A 318 6.71 2.63 -20.75
CA VAL A 318 6.35 1.51 -19.89
C VAL A 318 6.23 1.96 -18.44
N CYS A 319 7.20 2.67 -17.90
CA CYS A 319 7.13 3.20 -16.53
C CYS A 319 5.94 4.13 -16.32
N LYS A 320 5.69 5.00 -17.30
CA LYS A 320 4.51 5.88 -17.26
C LYS A 320 3.21 5.08 -17.25
N PHE A 321 3.06 4.11 -18.15
CA PHE A 321 1.87 3.25 -18.22
C PHE A 321 1.65 2.51 -16.89
N LEU A 322 2.68 1.81 -16.38
CA LEU A 322 2.62 1.10 -15.10
C LEU A 322 2.27 2.04 -13.94
N GLY A 323 2.84 3.24 -13.93
CA GLY A 323 2.51 4.25 -12.92
C GLY A 323 1.07 4.75 -12.98
N ASP A 324 0.57 4.96 -14.21
CA ASP A 324 -0.80 5.47 -14.42
C ASP A 324 -1.86 4.43 -14.05
N ILE A 325 -1.64 3.14 -14.33
CA ILE A 325 -2.57 2.05 -13.97
C ILE A 325 -2.43 1.59 -12.51
N SER A 326 -1.32 1.85 -11.83
CA SER A 326 -0.98 1.26 -10.52
C SER A 326 -2.07 1.47 -9.47
N TYR A 327 -2.58 2.68 -9.34
CA TYR A 327 -3.60 3.02 -8.35
C TYR A 327 -4.99 2.47 -8.73
N PRO A 328 -5.47 2.65 -9.97
CA PRO A 328 -6.72 2.02 -10.41
C PRO A 328 -6.76 0.52 -10.15
N ILE A 329 -5.77 -0.25 -10.62
CA ILE A 329 -5.78 -1.71 -10.45
C ILE A 329 -5.65 -2.11 -8.98
N TYR A 330 -4.83 -1.38 -8.20
CA TYR A 330 -4.67 -1.65 -6.77
C TYR A 330 -5.99 -1.48 -6.01
N ILE A 331 -6.80 -0.47 -6.33
CA ILE A 331 -8.02 -0.20 -5.58
C ILE A 331 -9.21 -1.03 -6.06
N THR A 332 -9.19 -1.56 -7.29
CA THR A 332 -10.34 -2.29 -7.87
C THR A 332 -10.19 -3.80 -7.88
N HIS A 333 -8.98 -4.36 -7.66
CA HIS A 333 -8.74 -5.79 -7.83
C HIS A 333 -9.47 -6.67 -6.82
N TYR A 334 -9.54 -6.28 -5.56
CA TYR A 334 -9.97 -7.19 -4.49
C TYR A 334 -11.47 -7.55 -4.53
N PRO A 335 -12.39 -6.65 -4.89
CA PRO A 335 -13.76 -7.05 -5.20
C PRO A 335 -13.85 -8.13 -6.28
N LEU A 336 -13.00 -8.08 -7.29
CA LEU A 336 -12.94 -9.09 -8.35
C LEU A 336 -12.30 -10.38 -7.85
N ILE A 337 -11.34 -10.32 -6.95
CA ILE A 337 -10.77 -11.49 -6.27
C ILE A 337 -11.82 -12.20 -5.42
N TYR A 338 -12.66 -11.48 -4.67
CA TYR A 338 -13.76 -12.12 -3.96
C TYR A 338 -14.66 -12.95 -4.88
N MET A 339 -14.99 -12.42 -6.08
CA MET A 339 -15.75 -13.18 -7.08
C MET A 339 -14.99 -14.39 -7.59
N HIS A 340 -13.70 -14.22 -7.89
CA HIS A 340 -12.85 -15.31 -8.35
C HIS A 340 -12.75 -16.42 -7.30
N MET A 341 -12.52 -16.07 -6.04
CA MET A 341 -12.50 -17.03 -4.91
C MET A 341 -13.82 -17.80 -4.80
N GLY A 342 -14.96 -17.10 -4.89
CA GLY A 342 -16.29 -17.72 -4.89
C GLY A 342 -16.45 -18.67 -6.07
N PHE A 343 -16.09 -18.24 -7.28
CA PHE A 343 -16.15 -19.07 -8.47
C PHE A 343 -15.31 -20.36 -8.36
N VAL A 344 -14.07 -20.23 -7.86
CA VAL A 344 -13.17 -21.40 -7.67
C VAL A 344 -13.75 -22.37 -6.65
N ALA A 345 -14.32 -21.85 -5.56
CA ALA A 345 -14.91 -22.69 -4.51
C ALA A 345 -16.18 -23.42 -4.96
N GLU A 346 -17.02 -22.77 -5.80
CA GLU A 346 -18.25 -23.35 -6.32
C GLU A 346 -18.01 -24.30 -7.52
N HIS A 347 -16.88 -24.14 -8.22
CA HIS A 347 -16.57 -24.89 -9.44
C HIS A 347 -15.15 -25.49 -9.40
N PRO A 348 -14.83 -26.34 -8.42
CA PRO A 348 -13.48 -26.89 -8.26
C PRO A 348 -13.04 -27.80 -9.41
N ASP A 349 -14.01 -28.44 -10.10
CA ASP A 349 -13.76 -29.46 -11.13
C ASP A 349 -13.66 -28.90 -12.55
N VAL A 350 -13.83 -27.59 -12.75
CA VAL A 350 -13.69 -27.02 -14.11
C VAL A 350 -12.22 -27.02 -14.56
N PRO A 351 -11.98 -27.10 -15.88
CA PRO A 351 -10.63 -27.10 -16.43
C PRO A 351 -9.79 -25.91 -15.99
N VAL A 352 -8.51 -26.13 -15.73
CA VAL A 352 -7.55 -25.12 -15.25
C VAL A 352 -7.55 -23.85 -16.11
N TRP A 353 -7.76 -23.95 -17.42
CA TRP A 353 -7.81 -22.78 -18.29
C TRP A 353 -9.01 -21.86 -18.01
N ILE A 354 -10.13 -22.38 -17.48
CA ILE A 354 -11.28 -21.58 -17.05
C ILE A 354 -10.92 -20.81 -15.78
N HIS A 355 -10.27 -21.47 -14.81
CA HIS A 355 -9.74 -20.79 -13.64
C HIS A 355 -8.73 -19.69 -14.03
N ALA A 356 -7.83 -19.99 -14.97
CA ALA A 356 -6.86 -19.00 -15.46
C ALA A 356 -7.54 -17.83 -16.19
N ALA A 357 -8.59 -18.07 -16.98
CA ALA A 357 -9.36 -17.02 -17.64
C ALA A 357 -10.12 -16.14 -16.64
N SER A 358 -10.71 -16.73 -15.60
CA SER A 358 -11.35 -16.01 -14.50
C SER A 358 -10.32 -15.17 -13.72
N ALA A 359 -9.15 -15.73 -13.42
CA ALA A 359 -8.05 -15.00 -12.76
C ALA A 359 -7.54 -13.83 -13.63
N ALA A 360 -7.44 -14.01 -14.95
CA ALA A 360 -7.06 -12.95 -15.88
C ALA A 360 -8.07 -11.79 -15.90
N GLY A 361 -9.34 -12.06 -15.61
CA GLY A 361 -10.37 -11.03 -15.49
C GLY A 361 -10.21 -10.10 -14.26
N VAL A 362 -9.31 -10.42 -13.35
CA VAL A 362 -8.99 -9.57 -12.18
C VAL A 362 -8.04 -8.42 -12.55
N PHE A 363 -7.26 -8.57 -13.62
CA PHE A 363 -6.34 -7.53 -14.14
C PHE A 363 -7.04 -6.57 -15.10
#